data_b55590f2a518606ba79bb1fb760b75fc
#
_entry.id   b55590f2a518606ba79bb1fb760b75fc
#
_cell.length_a   1.000
_cell.length_b   1.000
_cell.length_c   1.000
_cell.angle_alpha   90.00
_cell.angle_beta   90.00
_cell.angle_gamma   90.00
#
_symmetry.space_group_name_H-M   'P 1'
#
loop_
_entity.id
_entity.type
_entity.pdbx_description
1 polymer ?
#
loop_
_entity_poly.entity_id
_entity_poly.type
_entity_poly.pdbx_seq_one_letter_code
_entity_poly.pdbx_strand_id
1 'polypeptide(L)'
;MARSLAFLVPFVSLIAGVVSGGQAAETVWSGLVIAENVAQPQAVPPELTRIEGSLKKFFGYNQFQVIGQSQKTLKTGQEDWLATSKFFGLHVDARGETPGGYVLNLKLYKEKELLLETDTKLSKRSPLVIKGPQVGGGQLLLVLIVQ
;
A
#
# COMPACT_ATOMS: atom_id res chain seq x y z
N MET A 1 -40.81 -16.16 -34.40
CA MET A 1 -40.37 -15.87 -33.99
C MET A 1 -39.69 -15.64 -33.42
N ALA A 2 -39.67 -15.82 -33.51
CA ALA A 2 -38.99 -15.48 -32.89
C ALA A 2 -38.23 -15.29 -32.48
N ARG A 3 -38.38 -15.05 -32.46
CA ARG A 3 -37.60 -14.57 -31.99
C ARG A 3 -36.97 -14.22 -31.16
N SER A 4 -37.33 -14.02 -31.25
CA SER A 4 -36.80 -13.49 -30.42
C SER A 4 -36.11 -13.46 -29.72
N LEU A 5 -36.19 -13.52 -29.83
CA LEU A 5 -35.49 -13.20 -29.03
C LEU A 5 -34.56 -13.12 -28.58
N ALA A 6 -34.90 -13.19 -28.97
CA ALA A 6 -34.05 -12.96 -28.43
C ALA A 6 -33.41 -12.36 -28.00
N PHE A 7 -33.53 -12.02 -27.95
CA PHE A 7 -32.76 -11.23 -27.20
C PHE A 7 -32.39 -11.06 -26.29
N LEU A 8 -32.85 -11.12 -26.41
CA LEU A 8 -32.66 -10.78 -25.35
C LEU A 8 -31.96 -10.82 -24.58
N VAL A 9 -31.95 -11.02 -24.65
CA VAL A 9 -31.30 -10.91 -23.68
C VAL A 9 -30.33 -10.72 -23.36
N PRO A 10 -30.19 -10.65 -23.70
CA PRO A 10 -29.14 -10.42 -23.17
C PRO A 10 -28.53 -9.68 -22.70
N PHE A 11 -28.58 -9.49 -22.78
CA PHE A 11 -27.81 -8.66 -22.12
C PHE A 11 -27.41 -8.75 -21.27
N VAL A 12 -27.98 -9.02 -21.37
CA VAL A 12 -27.66 -8.85 -20.38
C VAL A 12 -26.71 -9.06 -19.90
N SER A 13 -26.52 -9.21 -20.21
CA SER A 13 -25.58 -9.23 -19.61
C SER A 13 -24.89 -8.46 -19.32
N LEU A 14 -25.01 -8.13 -19.63
CA LEU A 14 -24.31 -7.36 -19.18
C LEU A 14 -23.89 -6.97 -18.35
N ILE A 15 -24.21 -6.88 -18.37
CA ILE A 15 -23.93 -6.40 -17.40
C ILE A 15 -23.06 -6.74 -16.66
N ALA A 16 -23.16 -7.38 -16.82
CA ALA A 16 -22.43 -7.80 -16.04
C ALA A 16 -21.34 -7.36 -15.78
N GLY A 17 -20.98 -7.46 -16.23
CA GLY A 17 -19.86 -7.17 -15.91
C GLY A 17 -19.65 -6.05 -15.25
N VAL A 18 -20.15 -5.49 -15.54
CA VAL A 18 -19.89 -4.49 -15.05
C VAL A 18 -19.63 -4.31 -13.81
N VAL A 19 -20.24 -4.55 -13.60
CA VAL A 19 -20.16 -4.41 -12.43
C VAL A 19 -19.01 -4.48 -11.80
N SER A 20 -18.43 -5.13 -12.29
CA SER A 20 -17.26 -5.28 -11.74
C SER A 20 -16.58 -4.03 -11.69
N GLY A 21 -16.92 -3.17 -12.46
CA GLY A 21 -16.25 -1.94 -12.40
C GLY A 21 -16.19 -1.44 -11.00
N GLY A 22 -17.24 -1.63 -10.27
CA GLY A 22 -17.24 -1.17 -8.92
C GLY A 22 -16.21 -1.86 -8.07
N GLN A 23 -15.71 -2.93 -8.59
CA GLN A 23 -14.71 -3.70 -7.90
C GLN A 23 -13.32 -3.28 -8.29
N ALA A 24 -13.21 -2.22 -8.99
CA ALA A 24 -11.92 -1.77 -9.43
C ALA A 24 -10.96 -1.76 -8.27
N ALA A 25 -9.77 -2.17 -8.54
CA ALA A 25 -8.75 -2.23 -7.56
C ALA A 25 -8.47 -0.86 -6.97
N GLU A 26 -8.22 -0.85 -5.70
CA GLU A 26 -7.91 0.36 -4.97
C GLU A 26 -6.47 0.77 -5.23
N THR A 27 -6.20 2.06 -5.14
CA THR A 27 -4.84 2.57 -5.24
C THR A 27 -4.15 2.45 -3.91
N VAL A 28 -2.92 1.96 -3.92
CA VAL A 28 -2.10 1.82 -2.73
C VAL A 28 -0.97 2.84 -2.78
N TRP A 29 -0.92 3.70 -1.78
CA TRP A 29 0.26 4.53 -1.55
C TRP A 29 1.19 3.77 -0.64
N SER A 30 2.46 3.67 -1.02
CA SER A 30 3.47 2.96 -0.23
C SER A 30 4.67 3.86 -0.04
N GLY A 31 5.19 3.91 1.16
CA GLY A 31 6.33 4.75 1.46
C GLY A 31 7.34 4.10 2.38
N LEU A 32 8.60 4.40 2.12
CA LEU A 32 9.68 4.15 3.06
C LEU A 32 9.90 5.46 3.81
N VAL A 33 9.78 5.41 5.12
CA VAL A 33 9.78 6.60 5.97
C VAL A 33 10.85 6.46 7.03
N ILE A 34 11.66 7.50 7.21
CA ILE A 34 12.60 7.55 8.32
C ILE A 34 11.97 8.40 9.42
N ALA A 35 11.84 7.81 10.59
CA ALA A 35 11.34 8.49 11.77
C ALA A 35 12.52 8.80 12.67
N GLU A 36 12.59 10.04 13.18
CA GLU A 36 13.70 10.44 14.03
C GLU A 36 13.27 11.57 14.96
N ASN A 37 14.10 11.86 15.92
CA ASN A 37 13.89 12.99 16.82
C ASN A 37 14.89 14.09 16.50
N VAL A 38 14.36 15.28 16.23
CA VAL A 38 15.17 16.44 15.89
C VAL A 38 14.75 17.61 16.76
N ALA A 39 15.64 18.60 16.87
CA ALA A 39 15.40 19.76 17.70
C ALA A 39 14.26 20.63 17.16
N GLN A 40 14.16 20.74 15.84
CA GLN A 40 13.17 21.58 15.19
C GLN A 40 12.45 20.77 14.11
N PRO A 41 11.45 19.96 14.51
CA PRO A 41 10.76 19.10 13.57
C PRO A 41 9.96 19.91 12.56
N GLN A 42 9.97 19.42 11.32
CA GLN A 42 9.16 19.98 10.25
C GLN A 42 7.81 19.27 10.21
N ALA A 43 6.85 19.86 9.51
CA ALA A 43 5.57 19.25 9.32
C ALA A 43 5.73 17.93 8.60
N VAL A 44 4.82 16.97 8.88
CA VAL A 44 4.86 15.69 8.17
C VAL A 44 4.54 15.92 6.70
N PRO A 45 5.10 15.08 5.81
CA PRO A 45 4.73 15.12 4.40
C PRO A 45 3.22 14.94 4.24
N PRO A 46 2.63 15.58 3.22
CA PRO A 46 1.17 15.52 3.03
C PRO A 46 0.64 14.09 2.99
N GLU A 47 1.40 13.15 2.46
CA GLU A 47 0.98 11.76 2.35
C GLU A 47 0.75 11.11 3.71
N LEU A 48 1.41 11.60 4.75
CA LEU A 48 1.34 11.03 6.09
C LEU A 48 0.38 11.78 7.02
N THR A 49 -0.24 12.87 6.56
CA THR A 49 -1.08 13.71 7.42
C THR A 49 -2.19 12.91 8.08
N ARG A 50 -2.78 11.98 7.34
CA ARG A 50 -3.89 11.16 7.84
C ARG A 50 -3.50 10.35 9.06
N ILE A 51 -2.24 9.91 9.14
CA ILE A 51 -1.80 9.01 10.20
C ILE A 51 -0.76 9.64 11.13
N GLU A 52 -0.59 10.96 11.03
CA GLU A 52 0.43 11.66 11.82
C GLU A 52 0.30 11.40 13.31
N GLY A 53 -0.91 11.49 13.85
CA GLY A 53 -1.12 11.27 15.26
C GLY A 53 -0.73 9.87 15.71
N SER A 54 -1.08 8.87 14.89
CA SER A 54 -0.73 7.49 15.21
C SER A 54 0.77 7.27 15.12
N LEU A 55 1.42 7.85 14.12
CA LEU A 55 2.86 7.71 13.99
C LEU A 55 3.60 8.28 15.19
N LYS A 56 3.20 9.47 15.64
CA LYS A 56 3.84 10.10 16.80
C LYS A 56 3.56 9.34 18.09
N LYS A 57 2.32 8.87 18.24
CA LYS A 57 1.92 8.17 19.45
C LYS A 57 2.61 6.81 19.58
N PHE A 58 2.65 6.03 18.51
CA PHE A 58 3.13 4.65 18.61
C PHE A 58 4.64 4.52 18.45
N PHE A 59 5.29 5.43 17.75
CA PHE A 59 6.71 5.29 17.48
C PHE A 59 7.59 6.30 18.22
N GLY A 60 6.98 7.31 18.84
CA GLY A 60 7.70 8.19 19.75
C GLY A 60 8.68 9.15 19.10
N TYR A 61 8.61 9.32 17.80
CA TYR A 61 9.47 10.23 17.06
C TYR A 61 8.73 11.51 16.72
N ASN A 62 9.47 12.59 16.46
CA ASN A 62 8.85 13.87 16.16
C ASN A 62 9.03 14.33 14.72
N GLN A 63 9.78 13.60 13.91
CA GLN A 63 9.92 13.94 12.49
C GLN A 63 9.85 12.68 11.64
N PHE A 64 9.19 12.79 10.49
CA PHE A 64 9.01 11.68 9.56
C PHE A 64 9.36 12.17 8.15
N GLN A 65 10.29 11.46 7.50
CA GLN A 65 10.75 11.84 6.17
C GLN A 65 10.53 10.68 5.21
N VAL A 66 9.84 10.94 4.10
CA VAL A 66 9.63 9.94 3.06
C VAL A 66 10.89 9.88 2.21
N ILE A 67 11.53 8.71 2.14
CA ILE A 67 12.75 8.53 1.36
C ILE A 67 12.51 7.72 0.08
N GLY A 68 11.32 7.19 -0.10
CA GLY A 68 10.92 6.50 -1.33
C GLY A 68 9.44 6.25 -1.26
N GLN A 69 8.75 6.37 -2.38
CA GLN A 69 7.31 6.20 -2.40
C GLN A 69 6.81 5.85 -3.79
N SER A 70 5.63 5.26 -3.83
CA SER A 70 4.90 5.09 -5.08
C SER A 70 3.41 5.01 -4.79
N GLN A 71 2.63 5.11 -5.87
CA GLN A 71 1.19 4.97 -5.80
C GLN A 71 0.80 4.04 -6.93
N LYS A 72 0.23 2.89 -6.60
CA LYS A 72 0.00 1.83 -7.58
C LYS A 72 -1.33 1.13 -7.34
N THR A 73 -1.89 0.62 -8.42
CA THR A 73 -3.02 -0.30 -8.40
C THR A 73 -2.46 -1.68 -8.69
N LEU A 74 -2.76 -2.65 -7.84
CA LEU A 74 -2.21 -3.99 -7.95
C LEU A 74 -3.25 -4.99 -8.42
N LYS A 75 -2.81 -6.01 -9.14
CA LYS A 75 -3.66 -7.12 -9.57
C LYS A 75 -3.18 -8.40 -8.92
N THR A 76 -4.11 -9.30 -8.62
CA THR A 76 -3.77 -10.60 -8.08
C THR A 76 -2.74 -11.29 -8.96
N GLY A 77 -1.67 -11.77 -8.37
CA GLY A 77 -0.57 -12.41 -9.06
C GLY A 77 0.52 -11.46 -9.51
N GLN A 78 0.33 -10.17 -9.35
CA GLN A 78 1.33 -9.17 -9.74
C GLN A 78 2.42 -9.08 -8.68
N GLU A 79 3.65 -8.98 -9.13
CA GLU A 79 4.79 -8.65 -8.27
C GLU A 79 5.36 -7.31 -8.72
N ASP A 80 5.75 -6.49 -7.75
CA ASP A 80 6.26 -5.17 -8.06
C ASP A 80 7.08 -4.63 -6.90
N TRP A 81 7.79 -3.54 -7.16
CA TRP A 81 8.47 -2.78 -6.13
C TRP A 81 7.56 -1.61 -5.74
N LEU A 82 7.16 -1.58 -4.48
CA LEU A 82 6.24 -0.55 -4.00
C LEU A 82 6.95 0.75 -3.65
N ALA A 83 8.14 0.65 -3.11
CA ALA A 83 8.91 1.84 -2.74
C ALA A 83 10.37 1.47 -2.72
N THR A 84 11.21 2.36 -3.22
CA THR A 84 12.65 2.14 -3.23
C THR A 84 13.37 3.40 -2.80
N SER A 85 14.54 3.21 -2.20
CA SER A 85 15.45 4.28 -1.87
C SER A 85 16.86 3.84 -2.26
N LYS A 86 17.86 4.60 -1.86
CA LYS A 86 19.23 4.24 -2.24
C LYS A 86 19.63 2.85 -1.77
N PHE A 87 19.21 2.46 -0.57
CA PHE A 87 19.62 1.20 0.02
C PHE A 87 18.48 0.20 0.20
N PHE A 88 17.25 0.67 0.28
CA PHE A 88 16.11 -0.18 0.64
C PHE A 88 15.13 -0.34 -0.49
N GLY A 89 14.50 -1.49 -0.56
CA GLY A 89 13.41 -1.74 -1.50
C GLY A 89 12.33 -2.55 -0.83
N LEU A 90 11.09 -2.14 -1.03
CA LEU A 90 9.92 -2.85 -0.54
C LEU A 90 9.26 -3.53 -1.74
N HIS A 91 9.30 -4.85 -1.75
CA HIS A 91 8.73 -5.68 -2.80
C HIS A 91 7.37 -6.19 -2.36
N VAL A 92 6.45 -6.30 -3.30
CA VAL A 92 5.12 -6.84 -3.04
C VAL A 92 4.81 -7.97 -3.99
N ASP A 93 4.11 -8.97 -3.46
CA ASP A 93 3.45 -10.01 -4.22
C ASP A 93 1.97 -9.92 -3.87
N ALA A 94 1.15 -9.51 -4.82
CA ALA A 94 -0.29 -9.34 -4.60
C ALA A 94 -0.95 -10.71 -4.66
N ARG A 95 -1.33 -11.25 -3.51
CA ARG A 95 -1.90 -12.57 -3.37
C ARG A 95 -3.37 -12.61 -3.67
N GLY A 96 -4.08 -11.51 -3.42
CA GLY A 96 -5.52 -11.45 -3.66
C GLY A 96 -6.04 -10.04 -3.48
N GLU A 97 -7.28 -9.85 -3.90
CA GLU A 97 -8.01 -8.60 -3.74
C GLU A 97 -9.20 -8.87 -2.82
N THR A 98 -9.52 -7.89 -2.00
CA THR A 98 -10.67 -7.94 -1.11
C THR A 98 -11.49 -6.68 -1.34
N PRO A 99 -12.75 -6.63 -0.90
CA PRO A 99 -13.50 -5.38 -0.99
C PRO A 99 -12.76 -4.27 -0.23
N GLY A 100 -12.34 -3.25 -0.97
CA GLY A 100 -11.64 -2.12 -0.39
C GLY A 100 -10.18 -2.36 -0.05
N GLY A 101 -9.56 -3.45 -0.53
CA GLY A 101 -8.17 -3.70 -0.19
C GLY A 101 -7.52 -4.88 -0.86
N TYR A 102 -6.51 -5.42 -0.20
CA TYR A 102 -5.64 -6.45 -0.76
C TYR A 102 -5.16 -7.44 0.29
N VAL A 103 -4.79 -8.63 -0.18
CA VAL A 103 -3.98 -9.59 0.57
C VAL A 103 -2.60 -9.57 -0.08
N LEU A 104 -1.58 -9.23 0.68
CA LEU A 104 -0.25 -9.00 0.14
C LEU A 104 0.81 -9.81 0.89
N ASN A 105 1.86 -10.19 0.17
CA ASN A 105 3.11 -10.62 0.77
C ASN A 105 4.11 -9.49 0.54
N LEU A 106 4.75 -9.01 1.59
CA LEU A 106 5.70 -7.92 1.55
C LEU A 106 7.08 -8.42 1.92
N LYS A 107 8.08 -7.96 1.18
CA LYS A 107 9.49 -8.26 1.46
C LYS A 107 10.28 -6.97 1.46
N LEU A 108 11.00 -6.73 2.54
CA LEU A 108 11.90 -5.58 2.62
C LEU A 108 13.32 -6.05 2.39
N TYR A 109 13.99 -5.42 1.45
CA TYR A 109 15.38 -5.68 1.13
C TYR A 109 16.25 -4.49 1.47
N LYS A 110 17.47 -4.77 1.93
CA LYS A 110 18.55 -3.79 1.95
C LYS A 110 19.56 -4.28 0.92
N GLU A 111 19.65 -3.56 -0.19
CA GLU A 111 20.42 -4.03 -1.34
C GLU A 111 19.90 -5.41 -1.76
N LYS A 112 20.69 -6.46 -1.66
CA LYS A 112 20.23 -7.81 -2.05
C LYS A 112 19.80 -8.65 -0.86
N GLU A 113 19.91 -8.13 0.34
CA GLU A 113 19.62 -8.91 1.55
C GLU A 113 18.16 -8.75 1.95
N LEU A 114 17.48 -9.88 2.14
CA LEU A 114 16.11 -9.88 2.64
C LEU A 114 16.14 -9.63 4.14
N LEU A 115 15.51 -8.55 4.60
CA LEU A 115 15.48 -8.19 6.01
C LEU A 115 14.20 -8.59 6.70
N LEU A 116 13.08 -8.61 5.95
CA LEU A 116 11.78 -8.80 6.56
C LEU A 116 10.84 -9.35 5.49
N GLU A 117 10.02 -10.31 5.88
CA GLU A 117 8.95 -10.81 5.02
C GLU A 117 7.71 -10.98 5.87
N THR A 118 6.56 -10.53 5.37
CA THR A 118 5.31 -10.67 6.08
C THR A 118 4.13 -10.75 5.13
N ASP A 119 3.10 -11.50 5.54
CA ASP A 119 1.82 -11.51 4.86
C ASP A 119 0.90 -10.55 5.59
N THR A 120 0.11 -9.80 4.86
CA THR A 120 -0.76 -8.82 5.47
C THR A 120 -2.02 -8.60 4.65
N LYS A 121 -3.06 -8.10 5.33
CA LYS A 121 -4.26 -7.60 4.69
C LYS A 121 -4.24 -6.08 4.80
N LEU A 122 -4.52 -5.43 3.69
CA LEU A 122 -4.52 -3.98 3.62
C LEU A 122 -5.87 -3.48 3.16
N SER A 123 -6.45 -2.51 3.84
CA SER A 123 -7.73 -1.95 3.46
C SER A 123 -7.77 -0.44 3.69
N LYS A 124 -8.78 0.21 3.11
CA LYS A 124 -8.96 1.65 3.30
C LYS A 124 -9.09 2.06 4.75
N ARG A 125 -9.61 1.17 5.58
CA ARG A 125 -9.87 1.47 6.99
C ARG A 125 -8.65 1.25 7.88
N SER A 126 -7.66 0.56 7.36
CA SER A 126 -6.53 0.11 8.18
C SER A 126 -5.21 0.39 7.48
N PRO A 127 -4.73 1.62 7.56
CA PRO A 127 -3.37 1.91 7.12
C PRO A 127 -2.40 1.00 7.86
N LEU A 128 -1.39 0.54 7.17
CA LEU A 128 -0.42 -0.38 7.73
C LEU A 128 0.91 0.34 7.94
N VAL A 129 1.47 0.20 9.14
CA VAL A 129 2.80 0.70 9.43
C VAL A 129 3.59 -0.45 10.01
N ILE A 130 4.69 -0.80 9.37
CA ILE A 130 5.56 -1.87 9.82
C ILE A 130 6.90 -1.25 10.22
N LYS A 131 7.37 -1.63 11.40
CA LYS A 131 8.66 -1.18 11.90
C LYS A 131 9.76 -1.98 11.22
N GLY A 132 10.63 -1.31 10.49
CA GLY A 132 11.79 -1.91 9.86
C GLY A 132 13.03 -1.81 10.74
N PRO A 133 14.22 -1.89 10.15
CA PRO A 133 15.45 -1.77 10.93
C PRO A 133 15.73 -0.33 11.32
N GLN A 134 16.60 -0.16 12.31
CA GLN A 134 17.12 1.16 12.63
C GLN A 134 18.09 1.60 11.54
N VAL A 135 18.09 2.89 11.25
CA VAL A 135 18.95 3.49 10.23
C VAL A 135 19.59 4.71 10.84
N GLY A 136 20.86 4.61 11.18
CA GLY A 136 21.55 5.66 11.90
C GLY A 136 20.88 5.94 13.23
N GLY A 137 20.55 7.19 13.49
CA GLY A 137 19.81 7.56 14.70
C GLY A 137 18.30 7.46 14.54
N GLY A 138 17.82 6.95 13.42
CA GLY A 138 16.39 6.91 13.13
C GLY A 138 15.86 5.51 12.97
N GLN A 139 14.59 5.42 12.66
CA GLN A 139 13.85 4.18 12.50
C GLN A 139 13.20 4.13 11.13
N LEU A 140 13.47 3.08 10.36
CA LEU A 140 12.76 2.90 9.08
C LEU A 140 11.37 2.36 9.37
N LEU A 141 10.37 2.98 8.74
CA LEU A 141 8.99 2.54 8.78
C LEU A 141 8.52 2.27 7.36
N LEU A 142 7.76 1.20 7.20
CA LEU A 142 7.09 0.86 5.95
C LEU A 142 5.65 1.27 6.11
N VAL A 143 5.16 2.17 5.26
CA VAL A 143 3.80 2.70 5.39
C VAL A 143 3.03 2.37 4.12
N LEU A 144 1.87 1.73 4.26
CA LEU A 144 0.99 1.41 3.15
C LEU A 144 -0.41 1.93 3.47
N ILE A 145 -0.96 2.71 2.54
CA ILE A 145 -2.27 3.32 2.71
C ILE A 145 -3.09 3.07 1.44
N VAL A 146 -4.27 2.48 1.60
CA VAL A 146 -5.21 2.33 0.50
C VAL A 146 -6.02 3.60 0.41
N GLN A 147 -6.07 4.16 -0.79
CA GLN A 147 -6.74 5.43 -1.05
C GLN A 147 -8.04 5.24 -1.80
#